data_d383b86a0f66fad408127ecb0abbc53a
#
_entry.id   d383b86a0f66fad408127ecb0abbc53a
#
_cell.length_a   1.000
_cell.length_b   1.000
_cell.length_c   1.000
_cell.angle_alpha   90.00
_cell.angle_beta   90.00
_cell.angle_gamma   90.00
#
_symmetry.space_group_name_H-M   'P 1'
#
loop_
_entity.id
_entity.type
_entity.pdbx_description
1 polymer ?
#
loop_
_entity_poly.entity_id
_entity_poly.type
_entity_poly.pdbx_seq_one_letter_code
_entity_poly.pdbx_strand_id
1 'polypeptide(L)'
;TSLSNTLSGTTATFTGDVTALTSDMRLKTNIEPIQNALDKVTGLNGFTYNHNEIAGELGLDTKIRYAGVSAQDLQEVLPEAVKPCPASDEYLTVQYEKVVPLLIEAIKELKSEIEELKK
;
A
#
# COMPACT_ATOMS: atom_id res chain seq x y z
N THR A 1 4.30 29.39 -1.04
CA THR A 1 4.58 28.83 0.28
C THR A 1 4.37 27.33 0.28
N SER A 2 5.26 26.62 0.88
CA SER A 2 5.13 25.18 1.01
C SER A 2 4.42 24.82 2.30
N LEU A 3 3.62 23.75 2.23
CA LEU A 3 2.98 23.20 3.41
C LEU A 3 3.89 22.16 4.03
N SER A 4 4.33 22.39 5.25
CA SER A 4 5.18 21.46 5.96
C SER A 4 4.38 20.54 6.87
N ASN A 5 3.07 20.78 6.98
CA ASN A 5 2.20 20.02 7.86
C ASN A 5 1.46 18.92 7.10
N THR A 6 1.07 17.90 7.85
CA THR A 6 0.24 16.83 7.30
C THR A 6 -1.18 17.32 7.08
N LEU A 7 -1.72 17.03 5.92
CA LEU A 7 -3.13 17.26 5.62
C LEU A 7 -3.88 15.99 5.99
N SER A 8 -4.89 16.09 6.85
CA SER A 8 -5.68 14.93 7.23
C SER A 8 -7.15 15.17 7.01
N GLY A 9 -7.87 14.10 6.69
CA GLY A 9 -9.30 14.14 6.43
C GLY A 9 -9.77 12.74 6.06
N THR A 10 -11.06 12.61 5.76
CA THR A 10 -11.64 11.32 5.39
C THR A 10 -11.61 11.08 3.88
N THR A 11 -11.58 12.15 3.10
CA THR A 11 -11.59 12.03 1.63
C THR A 11 -10.86 13.22 1.02
N ALA A 12 -10.10 12.96 -0.01
CA ALA A 12 -9.50 14.01 -0.82
C ALA A 12 -9.74 13.69 -2.30
N THR A 13 -10.14 14.69 -3.07
CA THR A 13 -10.40 14.54 -4.50
C THR A 13 -9.61 15.59 -5.27
N PHE A 14 -8.89 15.15 -6.27
CA PHE A 14 -8.08 16.04 -7.13
C PHE A 14 -8.52 15.83 -8.57
N THR A 15 -8.60 16.92 -9.33
CA THR A 15 -8.98 16.84 -10.75
C THR A 15 -7.77 16.66 -11.67
N GLY A 16 -6.57 16.81 -11.14
CA GLY A 16 -5.33 16.58 -11.88
C GLY A 16 -4.52 15.47 -11.22
N ASP A 17 -3.25 15.43 -11.56
CA ASP A 17 -2.35 14.41 -11.04
C ASP A 17 -2.06 14.60 -9.55
N VAL A 18 -1.77 13.49 -8.89
CA VAL A 18 -1.27 13.50 -7.51
C VAL A 18 0.19 13.05 -7.57
N THR A 19 1.09 13.91 -7.08
CA THR A 19 2.51 13.56 -6.97
C THR A 19 2.80 13.31 -5.50
N ALA A 20 3.07 12.05 -5.20
CA ALA A 20 3.38 11.64 -3.83
C ALA A 20 4.80 11.09 -3.81
N LEU A 21 5.56 11.44 -2.81
CA LEU A 21 6.91 10.96 -2.57
C LEU A 21 7.91 11.29 -3.67
N THR A 22 9.03 11.81 -3.27
CA THR A 22 10.19 12.00 -4.14
C THR A 22 10.82 10.65 -4.41
N SER A 23 11.23 10.39 -5.67
CA SER A 23 11.81 9.10 -6.03
C SER A 23 13.05 9.24 -6.93
N ASP A 24 13.77 10.34 -6.77
CA ASP A 24 15.01 10.56 -7.50
C ASP A 24 16.12 9.69 -6.88
N MET A 25 16.80 8.89 -7.69
CA MET A 25 17.86 7.98 -7.23
C MET A 25 18.99 8.70 -6.51
N ARG A 26 19.24 9.96 -6.86
CA ARG A 26 20.32 10.74 -6.23
C ARG A 26 20.05 11.04 -4.76
N LEU A 27 18.82 10.88 -4.31
CA LEU A 27 18.42 11.14 -2.92
C LEU A 27 18.28 9.86 -2.10
N LYS A 28 18.60 8.72 -2.67
CA LYS A 28 18.42 7.42 -2.01
C LYS A 28 19.74 6.79 -1.63
N THR A 29 19.72 6.02 -0.56
CA THR A 29 20.87 5.24 -0.09
C THR A 29 20.36 3.91 0.47
N ASN A 30 21.28 2.96 0.69
CA ASN A 30 20.95 1.63 1.20
C ASN A 30 19.88 0.94 0.38
N ILE A 31 20.03 1.01 -0.95
CA ILE A 31 19.05 0.45 -1.88
C ILE A 31 19.19 -1.07 -1.92
N GLU A 32 18.10 -1.78 -1.64
CA GLU A 32 18.07 -3.24 -1.67
C GLU A 32 16.85 -3.68 -2.47
N PRO A 33 17.02 -4.55 -3.48
CA PRO A 33 15.88 -5.09 -4.20
C PRO A 33 14.97 -5.88 -3.25
N ILE A 34 13.67 -5.82 -3.50
CA ILE A 34 12.72 -6.61 -2.72
C ILE A 34 12.90 -8.08 -3.12
N GLN A 35 13.22 -8.92 -2.12
CA GLN A 35 13.46 -10.34 -2.34
C GLN A 35 12.19 -11.15 -2.12
N ASN A 36 12.07 -12.30 -2.80
CA ASN A 36 10.96 -13.22 -2.64
C ASN A 36 9.60 -12.53 -2.84
N ALA A 37 9.57 -11.61 -3.81
CA ALA A 37 8.40 -10.75 -4.01
C ALA A 37 7.17 -11.55 -4.41
N LEU A 38 7.34 -12.58 -5.25
CA LEU A 38 6.21 -13.40 -5.69
C LEU A 38 5.59 -14.15 -4.52
N ASP A 39 6.41 -14.74 -3.65
CA ASP A 39 5.91 -15.43 -2.44
C ASP A 39 5.20 -14.45 -1.51
N LYS A 40 5.73 -13.24 -1.38
CA LYS A 40 5.12 -12.21 -0.54
C LYS A 40 3.75 -11.81 -1.07
N VAL A 41 3.64 -11.63 -2.38
CA VAL A 41 2.36 -11.25 -3.01
C VAL A 41 1.33 -12.36 -2.90
N THR A 42 1.74 -13.63 -3.05
CA THR A 42 0.79 -14.75 -2.96
C THR A 42 0.24 -14.94 -1.56
N GLY A 43 0.89 -14.36 -0.56
CA GLY A 43 0.37 -14.36 0.81
C GLY A 43 -0.63 -13.25 1.08
N LEU A 44 -0.83 -12.35 0.12
CA LEU A 44 -1.80 -11.27 0.25
C LEU A 44 -3.10 -11.64 -0.44
N ASN A 45 -4.21 -11.06 0.02
CA ASN A 45 -5.51 -11.27 -0.59
C ASN A 45 -6.16 -9.93 -0.88
N GLY A 46 -6.65 -9.78 -2.10
CA GLY A 46 -7.45 -8.61 -2.46
C GLY A 46 -8.92 -8.93 -2.19
N PHE A 47 -9.62 -7.99 -1.59
CA PHE A 47 -11.04 -8.20 -1.25
C PHE A 47 -11.80 -6.88 -1.30
N THR A 48 -13.11 -7.00 -1.32
CA THR A 48 -13.97 -5.85 -1.13
C THR A 48 -14.62 -5.95 0.25
N TYR A 49 -14.94 -4.81 0.82
CA TYR A 49 -15.45 -4.77 2.20
C TYR A 49 -16.26 -3.50 2.46
N ASN A 50 -17.03 -3.52 3.55
CA ASN A 50 -17.61 -2.32 4.12
C ASN A 50 -16.96 -2.06 5.47
N HIS A 51 -16.88 -0.81 5.87
CA HIS A 51 -16.45 -0.48 7.23
C HIS A 51 -17.49 -0.96 8.22
N ASN A 52 -17.03 -1.48 9.36
CA ASN A 52 -17.93 -1.97 10.41
C ASN A 52 -18.34 -0.85 11.38
N GLU A 53 -19.07 -1.22 12.44
CA GLU A 53 -19.54 -0.24 13.43
C GLU A 53 -18.40 0.49 14.13
N ILE A 54 -17.32 -0.20 14.43
CA ILE A 54 -16.15 0.41 15.08
C ILE A 54 -15.58 1.50 14.18
N ALA A 55 -15.44 1.20 12.88
CA ALA A 55 -14.99 2.19 11.91
C ALA A 55 -15.94 3.36 11.79
N GLY A 56 -17.26 3.09 11.86
CA GLY A 56 -18.26 4.13 11.84
C GLY A 56 -18.11 5.10 13.01
N GLU A 57 -17.75 4.61 14.18
CA GLU A 57 -17.48 5.45 15.35
C GLU A 57 -16.27 6.35 15.14
N LEU A 58 -15.34 5.94 14.28
CA LEU A 58 -14.16 6.74 13.93
C LEU A 58 -14.44 7.74 12.81
N GLY A 59 -15.67 7.80 12.30
CA GLY A 59 -16.04 8.74 11.26
C GLY A 59 -15.96 8.20 9.85
N LEU A 60 -15.74 6.90 9.68
CA LEU A 60 -15.66 6.29 8.34
C LEU A 60 -17.05 5.88 7.87
N ASP A 61 -17.26 5.94 6.54
CA ASP A 61 -18.57 5.64 5.96
C ASP A 61 -18.79 4.12 5.93
N THR A 62 -19.88 3.66 6.57
CA THR A 62 -20.18 2.24 6.67
C THR A 62 -21.03 1.72 5.51
N LYS A 63 -21.50 2.61 4.64
CA LYS A 63 -22.38 2.23 3.52
C LYS A 63 -21.67 2.05 2.21
N ILE A 64 -20.47 2.61 2.06
CA ILE A 64 -19.69 2.52 0.83
C ILE A 64 -18.95 1.19 0.78
N ARG A 65 -18.93 0.57 -0.41
CA ARG A 65 -18.16 -0.64 -0.65
C ARG A 65 -16.75 -0.26 -1.11
N TYR A 66 -15.74 -0.78 -0.43
CA TYR A 66 -14.33 -0.49 -0.71
C TYR A 66 -13.61 -1.74 -1.16
N ALA A 67 -12.44 -1.56 -1.76
CA ALA A 67 -11.54 -2.65 -2.11
C ALA A 67 -10.20 -2.41 -1.44
N GLY A 68 -9.55 -3.46 -1.00
CA GLY A 68 -8.26 -3.31 -0.35
C GLY A 68 -7.62 -4.62 0.04
N VAL A 69 -6.59 -4.52 0.86
CA VAL A 69 -5.87 -5.66 1.42
C VAL A 69 -5.77 -5.47 2.94
N SER A 70 -5.43 -6.54 3.64
CA SER A 70 -5.23 -6.47 5.08
C SER A 70 -3.92 -5.76 5.40
N ALA A 71 -3.97 -4.73 6.24
CA ALA A 71 -2.75 -4.04 6.70
C ALA A 71 -1.87 -5.00 7.50
N GLN A 72 -2.46 -5.90 8.28
CA GLN A 72 -1.71 -6.87 9.07
C GLN A 72 -0.94 -7.85 8.18
N ASP A 73 -1.58 -8.35 7.12
CA ASP A 73 -0.90 -9.24 6.18
C ASP A 73 0.25 -8.51 5.46
N LEU A 74 -0.02 -7.29 5.03
CA LEU A 74 1.00 -6.50 4.33
C LEU A 74 2.16 -6.16 5.24
N GLN A 75 1.91 -5.90 6.52
CA GLN A 75 2.97 -5.56 7.47
C GLN A 75 4.00 -6.68 7.59
N GLU A 76 3.59 -7.93 7.45
CA GLU A 76 4.50 -9.06 7.54
C GLU A 76 5.46 -9.14 6.35
N VAL A 77 5.05 -8.65 5.19
CA VAL A 77 5.86 -8.81 3.97
C VAL A 77 6.46 -7.49 3.49
N LEU A 78 5.84 -6.35 3.81
CA LEU A 78 6.31 -5.02 3.38
C LEU A 78 5.91 -3.97 4.41
N PRO A 79 6.55 -3.98 5.60
CA PRO A 79 6.17 -3.02 6.66
C PRO A 79 6.30 -1.56 6.24
N GLU A 80 7.14 -1.28 5.25
CA GLU A 80 7.32 0.09 4.74
C GLU A 80 6.04 0.69 4.16
N ALA A 81 5.07 -0.16 3.79
CA ALA A 81 3.81 0.29 3.22
C ALA A 81 2.67 0.43 4.23
N VAL A 82 2.96 0.19 5.51
CA VAL A 82 1.94 0.21 6.57
C VAL A 82 2.24 1.34 7.54
N LYS A 83 1.21 2.09 7.89
CA LYS A 83 1.30 3.23 8.81
C LYS A 83 0.14 3.21 9.78
N PRO A 84 0.24 3.95 10.90
CA PRO A 84 -0.93 4.15 11.76
C PRO A 84 -2.06 4.83 11.00
N CYS A 85 -3.28 4.44 11.31
CA CYS A 85 -4.47 5.02 10.69
C CYS A 85 -4.65 6.49 11.11
N PRO A 86 -4.92 7.41 10.18
CA PRO A 86 -5.15 8.81 10.54
C PRO A 86 -6.32 9.03 11.51
N ALA A 87 -7.33 8.14 11.46
CA ALA A 87 -8.50 8.26 12.34
C ALA A 87 -8.18 7.84 13.78
N SER A 88 -7.25 6.91 13.97
CA SER A 88 -6.84 6.42 15.28
C SER A 88 -5.58 5.60 15.16
N ASP A 89 -4.53 5.94 15.91
CA ASP A 89 -3.26 5.24 15.84
C ASP A 89 -3.30 3.84 16.48
N GLU A 90 -4.45 3.44 17.05
CA GLU A 90 -4.66 2.05 17.48
C GLU A 90 -4.77 1.09 16.30
N TYR A 91 -5.11 1.62 15.13
CA TYR A 91 -5.37 0.84 13.93
C TYR A 91 -4.35 1.15 12.85
N LEU A 92 -4.23 0.27 11.87
CA LEU A 92 -3.25 0.39 10.78
C LEU A 92 -3.94 0.77 9.47
N THR A 93 -3.18 1.40 8.59
CA THR A 93 -3.62 1.66 7.22
C THR A 93 -2.51 1.31 6.25
N VAL A 94 -2.84 1.32 4.97
CA VAL A 94 -1.93 0.93 3.89
C VAL A 94 -1.67 2.13 2.98
N GLN A 95 -0.39 2.35 2.68
CA GLN A 95 0.00 3.30 1.65
C GLN A 95 0.11 2.51 0.34
N TYR A 96 -0.98 2.48 -0.42
CA TYR A 96 -1.09 1.62 -1.60
C TYR A 96 -0.03 1.89 -2.66
N GLU A 97 0.41 3.14 -2.82
CA GLU A 97 1.46 3.47 -3.79
C GLU A 97 2.78 2.76 -3.48
N LYS A 98 3.01 2.38 -2.24
CA LYS A 98 4.24 1.68 -1.84
C LYS A 98 4.19 0.18 -2.10
N VAL A 99 3.00 -0.33 -2.44
CA VAL A 99 2.85 -1.73 -2.83
C VAL A 99 3.31 -1.95 -4.27
N VAL A 100 3.30 -0.91 -5.09
CA VAL A 100 3.69 -1.02 -6.50
C VAL A 100 5.09 -1.61 -6.68
N PRO A 101 6.13 -1.19 -5.94
CA PRO A 101 7.45 -1.82 -6.08
C PRO A 101 7.44 -3.33 -5.81
N LEU A 102 6.64 -3.77 -4.85
CA LEU A 102 6.50 -5.19 -4.56
C LEU A 102 5.91 -5.93 -5.76
N LEU A 103 4.88 -5.36 -6.38
CA LEU A 103 4.25 -5.96 -7.55
C LEU A 103 5.21 -6.00 -8.74
N ILE A 104 6.04 -4.96 -8.91
CA ILE A 104 7.03 -4.93 -9.99
C ILE A 104 7.99 -6.11 -9.85
N GLU A 105 8.53 -6.32 -8.65
CA GLU A 105 9.48 -7.40 -8.43
C GLU A 105 8.80 -8.77 -8.50
N ALA A 106 7.55 -8.88 -8.05
CA ALA A 106 6.78 -10.12 -8.16
C ALA A 106 6.54 -10.51 -9.62
N ILE A 107 6.20 -9.54 -10.46
CA ILE A 107 5.99 -9.78 -11.89
C ILE A 107 7.28 -10.26 -12.55
N LYS A 108 8.42 -9.65 -12.20
CA LYS A 108 9.72 -10.06 -12.74
C LYS A 108 10.06 -11.49 -12.34
N GLU A 109 9.80 -11.87 -11.09
CA GLU A 109 10.02 -13.24 -10.63
C GLU A 109 9.10 -14.22 -11.37
N LEU A 110 7.83 -13.83 -11.56
CA LEU A 110 6.89 -14.66 -12.29
C LEU A 110 7.31 -14.86 -13.72
N LYS A 111 7.80 -13.81 -14.38
CA LYS A 111 8.31 -13.92 -15.75
C LYS A 111 9.50 -14.90 -15.83
N SER A 112 10.42 -14.84 -14.86
CA SER A 112 11.55 -15.76 -14.80
C SER A 112 11.09 -17.20 -14.67
N GLU A 113 10.10 -17.46 -13.83
CA GLU A 113 9.56 -18.81 -13.64
C GLU A 113 8.89 -19.33 -14.91
N ILE A 114 8.16 -18.45 -15.61
CA ILE A 114 7.54 -18.83 -16.89
C ILE A 114 8.62 -19.20 -17.91
N GLU A 115 9.69 -18.42 -18.00
CA GLU A 115 10.78 -18.70 -18.92
C GLU A 115 11.48 -20.02 -18.61
N GLU A 116 11.63 -20.34 -17.32
CA GLU A 116 12.19 -21.64 -16.91
C GLU A 116 11.31 -22.80 -17.36
N LEU A 117 9.99 -22.63 -17.29
CA LEU A 117 9.06 -23.68 -17.72
C LEU A 117 9.05 -23.90 -19.24
N LYS A 118 9.51 -22.89 -20.00
CA LYS A 118 9.57 -22.99 -21.46
C LYS A 118 10.83 -23.68 -21.99
N LYS A 119 11.81 -23.91 -21.14
CA LYS A 119 13.07 -24.57 -21.52
C LYS A 119 12.91 -26.07 -21.72
#